data_798e4bbfdc9f92dd9bd73220cd44d7b7
#
_entry.id   798e4bbfdc9f92dd9bd73220cd44d7b7
#
_cell.length_a   1.000
_cell.length_b   1.000
_cell.length_c   1.000
_cell.angle_alpha   90.00
_cell.angle_beta   90.00
_cell.angle_gamma   90.00
#
_symmetry.space_group_name_H-M   'P 1'
#
loop_
_entity.id
_entity.type
_entity.pdbx_description
1 polymer ?
#
loop_
_entity_poly.entity_id
_entity_poly.type
_entity_poly.pdbx_seq_one_letter_code
_entity_poly.pdbx_strand_id
1 'polypeptide(L)'
;MKDIKEYEKEYQEQQPEIKEPKKRKFGWLGMIFLLLIIGLGIYLMFRITDLIPGAKAEDLATLFKEINITYLLISVGIAVLIPSLIVVEYAIVSHAVSGNVRPGILMKTTLLGKYYDYITPFSTGGQPMQIHYLHKHDYDGAHASAIILIRYSVNIVCWLLVGVTLMGLGIHALSQIGDNGSRIFLLIAGIVGITINLLLPVSVLIFVIAPRFANALTKFIVKVGMRLHIVKDPYKALKKAYKTVFDFRMCFRTIAKKPWHFIFLILISIVEYFLTFALPFFVMKSLTTSLDWSQLIDVAGLNAFSTFAVSFIPTPGNAGGMEISSSLAFNAVAPGVAVYGVLIWRLFTYYIFIITGIVLTIRDVIKKAVISSRERKKEKNLEKNNG
;
A
#
# COMPACT_ATOMS: atom_id res chain seq x y z
N MET A 1 -27.31 28.01 -5.48
CA MET A 1 -26.34 26.87 -5.34
C MET A 1 -26.07 26.40 -6.76
N LYS A 2 -24.88 26.69 -7.31
CA LYS A 2 -24.51 26.38 -8.69
C LYS A 2 -24.61 24.88 -8.94
N ASP A 3 -25.21 24.51 -10.06
CA ASP A 3 -25.40 23.10 -10.45
C ASP A 3 -24.03 22.47 -10.83
N ILE A 4 -23.88 21.16 -10.71
CA ILE A 4 -22.66 20.43 -11.06
C ILE A 4 -22.16 20.77 -12.47
N LYS A 5 -23.08 21.04 -13.42
CA LYS A 5 -22.76 21.47 -14.78
C LYS A 5 -22.05 22.83 -14.86
N GLU A 6 -22.35 23.74 -13.95
CA GLU A 6 -21.75 25.08 -13.88
C GLU A 6 -20.32 24.98 -13.31
N TYR A 7 -20.09 24.05 -12.35
CA TYR A 7 -18.75 23.73 -11.86
C TYR A 7 -17.90 22.99 -12.91
N GLU A 8 -18.51 22.14 -13.75
CA GLU A 8 -17.82 21.47 -14.87
C GLU A 8 -17.27 22.50 -15.88
N LYS A 9 -18.00 23.59 -16.10
CA LYS A 9 -17.62 24.67 -17.02
C LYS A 9 -16.52 25.58 -16.42
N GLU A 10 -16.68 26.00 -15.16
CA GLU A 10 -15.66 26.78 -14.43
C GLU A 10 -14.34 26.00 -14.24
N TYR A 11 -14.39 24.66 -14.14
CA TYR A 11 -13.20 23.83 -13.97
C TYR A 11 -12.37 23.71 -15.25
N GLN A 12 -13.01 23.70 -16.40
CA GLN A 12 -12.30 23.71 -17.70
C GLN A 12 -11.61 25.05 -17.98
N GLU A 13 -12.10 26.14 -17.40
CA GLU A 13 -11.54 27.49 -17.56
C GLU A 13 -10.45 27.84 -16.53
N GLN A 14 -10.40 27.17 -15.39
CA GLN A 14 -9.43 27.42 -14.31
C GLN A 14 -8.57 26.19 -14.05
N GLN A 15 -7.51 25.97 -14.83
CA GLN A 15 -6.46 25.03 -14.40
C GLN A 15 -5.82 25.54 -13.11
N PRO A 16 -5.93 24.83 -11.97
CA PRO A 16 -5.36 25.32 -10.73
C PRO A 16 -3.84 25.13 -10.77
N GLU A 17 -3.12 26.23 -10.58
CA GLU A 17 -1.73 26.22 -10.20
C GLU A 17 -1.54 25.29 -8.98
N ILE A 18 -0.88 24.15 -9.17
CA ILE A 18 -0.53 23.24 -8.07
C ILE A 18 0.55 23.95 -7.27
N LYS A 19 0.14 24.66 -6.19
CA LYS A 19 1.10 25.23 -5.25
C LYS A 19 1.94 24.10 -4.68
N GLU A 20 3.25 24.16 -4.88
CA GLU A 20 4.20 23.23 -4.28
C GLU A 20 3.90 23.11 -2.77
N PRO A 21 3.82 21.88 -2.25
CA PRO A 21 3.66 21.69 -0.83
C PRO A 21 4.86 22.33 -0.13
N LYS A 22 4.60 23.24 0.83
CA LYS A 22 5.65 23.85 1.65
C LYS A 22 6.59 22.76 2.12
N LYS A 23 7.88 22.90 1.83
CA LYS A 23 8.95 21.98 2.24
C LYS A 23 8.89 21.78 3.76
N ARG A 24 8.13 20.80 4.24
CA ARG A 24 8.32 20.31 5.59
C ARG A 24 9.67 19.61 5.57
N LYS A 25 10.66 20.21 6.25
CA LYS A 25 11.90 19.50 6.58
C LYS A 25 11.44 18.22 7.29
N PHE A 26 11.76 17.06 6.70
CA PHE A 26 11.64 15.78 7.38
C PHE A 26 12.59 15.90 8.56
N GLY A 27 12.03 16.25 9.71
CA GLY A 27 12.84 16.57 10.88
C GLY A 27 13.47 15.28 11.40
N TRP A 28 14.61 15.38 12.04
CA TRP A 28 15.31 14.29 12.71
C TRP A 28 14.37 13.48 13.62
N LEU A 29 13.32 14.10 14.18
CA LEU A 29 12.21 13.45 14.89
C LEU A 29 11.50 12.38 14.06
N GLY A 30 11.26 12.61 12.77
CA GLY A 30 10.66 11.60 11.87
C GLY A 30 11.61 10.42 11.63
N MET A 31 12.92 10.68 11.59
CA MET A 31 13.92 9.64 11.44
C MET A 31 14.06 8.81 12.72
N ILE A 32 14.05 9.45 13.90
CA ILE A 32 14.03 8.75 15.18
C ILE A 32 12.76 7.92 15.33
N PHE A 33 11.60 8.46 14.98
CA PHE A 33 10.33 7.74 15.05
C PHE A 33 10.35 6.51 14.11
N LEU A 34 10.92 6.63 12.91
CA LEU A 34 11.11 5.50 11.99
C LEU A 34 12.06 4.45 12.58
N LEU A 35 13.19 4.87 13.16
CA LEU A 35 14.15 3.95 13.81
C LEU A 35 13.53 3.26 15.02
N LEU A 36 12.70 3.97 15.80
CA LEU A 36 11.98 3.38 16.93
C LEU A 36 10.96 2.33 16.47
N ILE A 37 10.25 2.58 15.36
CA ILE A 37 9.30 1.60 14.79
C ILE A 37 10.02 0.37 14.26
N ILE A 38 11.12 0.56 13.54
CA ILE A 38 11.95 -0.55 13.05
C ILE A 38 12.53 -1.33 14.25
N GLY A 39 13.07 -0.63 15.25
CA GLY A 39 13.59 -1.23 16.47
C GLY A 39 12.53 -1.98 17.28
N LEU A 40 11.32 -1.40 17.38
CA LEU A 40 10.18 -2.06 18.03
C LEU A 40 9.75 -3.30 17.24
N GLY A 41 9.69 -3.22 15.90
CA GLY A 41 9.39 -4.38 15.05
C GLY A 41 10.40 -5.51 15.25
N ILE A 42 11.70 -5.19 15.27
CA ILE A 42 12.78 -6.15 15.52
C ILE A 42 12.69 -6.70 16.96
N TYR A 43 12.45 -5.84 17.96
CA TYR A 43 12.28 -6.26 19.36
C TYR A 43 11.08 -7.19 19.53
N LEU A 44 9.92 -6.83 18.99
CA LEU A 44 8.73 -7.69 19.00
C LEU A 44 9.00 -9.01 18.29
N MET A 45 9.79 -8.99 17.25
CA MET A 45 10.25 -10.16 16.51
C MET A 45 10.94 -11.19 17.43
N PHE A 46 11.90 -10.75 18.23
CA PHE A 46 12.61 -11.64 19.18
C PHE A 46 11.74 -12.06 20.36
N ARG A 47 10.71 -11.26 20.71
CA ARG A 47 9.81 -11.56 21.83
C ARG A 47 8.56 -12.34 21.41
N ILE A 48 8.30 -12.47 20.13
CA ILE A 48 7.08 -13.13 19.63
C ILE A 48 7.07 -14.62 19.97
N THR A 49 8.24 -15.26 20.00
CA THR A 49 8.41 -16.66 20.45
C THR A 49 7.99 -16.89 21.90
N ASP A 50 8.19 -15.87 22.74
CA ASP A 50 7.79 -15.92 24.17
C ASP A 50 6.28 -15.66 24.31
N LEU A 51 5.65 -14.99 23.35
CA LEU A 51 4.24 -14.57 23.37
C LEU A 51 3.28 -15.60 22.79
N ILE A 52 3.78 -16.54 21.97
CA ILE A 52 2.94 -17.54 21.29
C ILE A 52 3.02 -18.88 22.04
N PRO A 53 1.95 -19.32 22.73
CA PRO A 53 1.93 -20.61 23.38
C PRO A 53 2.20 -21.75 22.37
N GLY A 54 3.19 -22.58 22.65
CA GLY A 54 3.54 -23.73 21.81
C GLY A 54 4.51 -23.42 20.66
N ALA A 55 4.86 -22.18 20.37
CA ALA A 55 5.91 -21.81 19.42
C ALA A 55 7.31 -22.00 20.08
N LYS A 56 7.72 -23.25 20.35
CA LYS A 56 9.13 -23.53 20.57
C LYS A 56 9.81 -23.32 19.23
N ALA A 57 10.53 -22.21 19.11
CA ALA A 57 11.34 -21.97 17.92
C ALA A 57 12.39 -23.06 17.82
N GLU A 58 12.45 -23.73 16.68
CA GLU A 58 13.59 -24.58 16.35
C GLU A 58 14.87 -23.76 16.38
N ASP A 59 16.01 -24.43 16.65
CA ASP A 59 17.28 -23.69 16.66
C ASP A 59 17.52 -23.07 15.27
N LEU A 60 17.72 -21.75 15.22
CA LEU A 60 18.02 -21.00 14.01
C LEU A 60 19.15 -21.66 13.17
N ALA A 61 20.14 -22.24 13.85
CA ALA A 61 21.26 -22.87 13.18
C ALA A 61 20.86 -24.18 12.46
N THR A 62 19.91 -24.93 12.97
CA THR A 62 19.36 -26.11 12.32
C THR A 62 18.46 -25.72 11.14
N LEU A 63 17.61 -24.72 11.29
CA LEU A 63 16.76 -24.20 10.21
C LEU A 63 17.59 -23.72 9.01
N PHE A 64 18.70 -23.01 9.23
CA PHE A 64 19.57 -22.56 8.15
C PHE A 64 20.28 -23.72 7.41
N LYS A 65 20.51 -24.84 8.05
CA LYS A 65 21.11 -26.04 7.42
C LYS A 65 20.11 -26.80 6.56
N GLU A 66 18.83 -26.73 6.89
CA GLU A 66 17.76 -27.48 6.23
C GLU A 66 16.98 -26.65 5.19
N ILE A 67 17.37 -25.37 4.95
CA ILE A 67 16.69 -24.50 4.01
C ILE A 67 16.65 -25.13 2.61
N ASN A 68 15.45 -25.29 2.08
CA ASN A 68 15.26 -25.64 0.68
C ASN A 68 15.44 -24.42 -0.21
N ILE A 69 16.64 -24.30 -0.80
CA ILE A 69 17.04 -23.14 -1.61
C ILE A 69 16.11 -22.92 -2.81
N THR A 70 15.50 -23.95 -3.36
CA THR A 70 14.59 -23.85 -4.50
C THR A 70 13.36 -23.04 -4.13
N TYR A 71 12.69 -23.35 -3.01
CA TYR A 71 11.52 -22.61 -2.56
C TYR A 71 11.87 -21.22 -2.07
N LEU A 72 13.05 -21.02 -1.50
CA LEU A 72 13.54 -19.70 -1.15
C LEU A 72 13.72 -18.81 -2.40
N LEU A 73 14.34 -19.35 -3.47
CA LEU A 73 14.49 -18.64 -4.74
C LEU A 73 13.14 -18.35 -5.41
N ILE A 74 12.17 -19.27 -5.33
CA ILE A 74 10.80 -19.02 -5.78
C ILE A 74 10.18 -17.86 -4.99
N SER A 75 10.36 -17.82 -3.66
CA SER A 75 9.87 -16.74 -2.81
C SER A 75 10.46 -15.38 -3.19
N VAL A 76 11.78 -15.34 -3.44
CA VAL A 76 12.47 -14.13 -3.93
C VAL A 76 11.92 -13.73 -5.31
N GLY A 77 11.73 -14.70 -6.21
CA GLY A 77 11.15 -14.47 -7.53
C GLY A 77 9.75 -13.84 -7.45
N ILE A 78 8.88 -14.38 -6.60
CA ILE A 78 7.53 -13.84 -6.35
C ILE A 78 7.63 -12.44 -5.73
N ALA A 79 8.53 -12.22 -4.77
CA ALA A 79 8.73 -10.92 -4.12
C ALA A 79 9.19 -9.83 -5.10
N VAL A 80 9.94 -10.18 -6.15
CA VAL A 80 10.33 -9.27 -7.24
C VAL A 80 9.21 -9.14 -8.28
N LEU A 81 8.47 -10.21 -8.54
CA LEU A 81 7.36 -10.21 -9.50
C LEU A 81 6.22 -9.29 -9.06
N ILE A 82 5.85 -9.30 -7.78
CA ILE A 82 4.76 -8.45 -7.24
C ILE A 82 4.96 -6.96 -7.58
N PRO A 83 6.06 -6.28 -7.22
CA PRO A 83 6.26 -4.89 -7.60
C PRO A 83 6.37 -4.68 -9.12
N SER A 84 6.81 -5.69 -9.87
CA SER A 84 6.84 -5.64 -11.34
C SER A 84 5.43 -5.66 -11.94
N LEU A 85 4.52 -6.46 -11.39
CA LEU A 85 3.08 -6.43 -11.77
C LEU A 85 2.46 -5.07 -11.48
N ILE A 86 2.77 -4.45 -10.33
CA ILE A 86 2.32 -3.08 -10.00
C ILE A 86 2.79 -2.07 -11.06
N VAL A 87 4.02 -2.20 -11.56
CA VAL A 87 4.53 -1.33 -12.64
C VAL A 87 3.76 -1.55 -13.94
N VAL A 88 3.41 -2.80 -14.26
CA VAL A 88 2.58 -3.12 -15.43
C VAL A 88 1.18 -2.52 -15.29
N GLU A 89 0.57 -2.59 -14.11
CA GLU A 89 -0.72 -1.94 -13.83
C GLU A 89 -0.66 -0.42 -14.05
N TYR A 90 0.38 0.23 -13.52
CA TYR A 90 0.61 1.66 -13.79
C TYR A 90 0.85 1.94 -15.26
N ALA A 91 1.54 1.05 -15.98
CA ALA A 91 1.78 1.21 -17.42
C ALA A 91 0.47 1.13 -18.22
N ILE A 92 -0.42 0.17 -17.88
CA ILE A 92 -1.74 0.02 -18.52
C ILE A 92 -2.58 1.30 -18.31
N VAL A 93 -2.65 1.78 -17.06
CA VAL A 93 -3.44 2.97 -16.74
C VAL A 93 -2.81 4.23 -17.36
N SER A 94 -1.48 4.36 -17.32
CA SER A 94 -0.75 5.48 -17.92
C SER A 94 -0.96 5.54 -19.42
N HIS A 95 -0.88 4.41 -20.11
CA HIS A 95 -1.19 4.32 -21.54
C HIS A 95 -2.65 4.68 -21.84
N ALA A 96 -3.58 4.22 -21.00
CA ALA A 96 -5.00 4.51 -21.17
C ALA A 96 -5.33 6.00 -20.99
N VAL A 97 -4.67 6.67 -20.04
CA VAL A 97 -4.99 8.05 -19.62
C VAL A 97 -4.19 9.09 -20.41
N SER A 98 -2.89 8.90 -20.54
CA SER A 98 -1.97 9.90 -21.11
C SER A 98 -1.31 9.47 -22.42
N GLY A 99 -1.43 8.20 -22.84
CA GLY A 99 -0.68 7.64 -23.96
C GLY A 99 0.83 7.50 -23.73
N ASN A 100 1.33 7.95 -22.56
CA ASN A 100 2.76 8.00 -22.22
C ASN A 100 3.09 6.91 -21.19
N VAL A 101 4.08 6.07 -21.51
CA VAL A 101 4.54 5.01 -20.58
C VAL A 101 6.04 5.14 -20.40
N ARG A 102 6.46 5.39 -19.16
CA ARG A 102 7.88 5.50 -18.77
C ARG A 102 8.21 4.48 -17.66
N PRO A 103 8.60 3.25 -18.00
CA PRO A 103 8.73 2.15 -17.02
C PRO A 103 9.64 2.49 -15.84
N GLY A 104 10.77 3.15 -16.07
CA GLY A 104 11.69 3.55 -15.01
C GLY A 104 11.11 4.57 -14.02
N ILE A 105 10.22 5.48 -14.49
CA ILE A 105 9.50 6.43 -13.63
C ILE A 105 8.43 5.67 -12.85
N LEU A 106 7.67 4.79 -13.51
CA LEU A 106 6.63 3.98 -12.88
C LEU A 106 7.19 3.01 -11.83
N MET A 107 8.36 2.40 -12.08
CA MET A 107 9.07 1.60 -11.07
C MET A 107 9.41 2.41 -9.82
N LYS A 108 10.01 3.60 -9.99
CA LYS A 108 10.31 4.47 -8.84
C LYS A 108 9.04 4.96 -8.15
N THR A 109 7.97 5.23 -8.90
CA THR A 109 6.65 5.57 -8.34
C THR A 109 6.14 4.44 -7.46
N THR A 110 6.28 3.18 -7.90
CA THR A 110 5.90 1.99 -7.13
C THR A 110 6.71 1.88 -5.84
N LEU A 111 8.04 1.94 -5.94
CA LEU A 111 8.94 1.79 -4.78
C LEU A 111 8.74 2.91 -3.75
N LEU A 112 8.64 4.16 -4.19
CA LEU A 112 8.35 5.30 -3.32
C LEU A 112 6.95 5.21 -2.71
N GLY A 113 5.95 4.77 -3.47
CA GLY A 113 4.60 4.54 -2.95
C GLY A 113 4.60 3.55 -1.80
N LYS A 114 5.17 2.36 -1.99
CA LYS A 114 5.30 1.34 -0.94
C LYS A 114 6.08 1.87 0.27
N TYR A 115 7.18 2.58 0.06
CA TYR A 115 7.97 3.19 1.14
C TYR A 115 7.12 4.14 1.99
N TYR A 116 6.42 5.10 1.34
CA TYR A 116 5.61 6.07 2.06
C TYR A 116 4.37 5.44 2.71
N ASP A 117 3.77 4.41 2.12
CA ASP A 117 2.70 3.63 2.77
C ASP A 117 3.22 2.97 4.05
N TYR A 118 4.43 2.39 4.00
CA TYR A 118 5.00 1.65 5.13
C TYR A 118 5.54 2.53 6.26
N ILE A 119 5.81 3.81 6.04
CA ILE A 119 6.26 4.74 7.08
C ILE A 119 5.17 5.67 7.60
N THR A 120 3.96 5.60 7.04
CA THR A 120 2.84 6.44 7.48
C THR A 120 1.75 5.61 8.15
N PRO A 121 1.09 6.17 9.18
CA PRO A 121 -0.06 5.53 9.80
C PRO A 121 -1.15 5.23 8.75
N PHE A 122 -1.84 4.10 8.91
CA PHE A 122 -2.91 3.64 8.00
C PHE A 122 -2.48 3.53 6.52
N SER A 123 -1.19 3.45 6.22
CA SER A 123 -0.67 3.36 4.84
C SER A 123 -1.22 4.44 3.89
N THR A 124 -1.32 5.69 4.36
CA THR A 124 -1.98 6.78 3.61
C THR A 124 -1.01 7.69 2.85
N GLY A 125 0.30 7.50 3.00
CA GLY A 125 1.32 8.39 2.45
C GLY A 125 1.72 8.10 1.01
N GLY A 126 1.48 6.90 0.51
CA GLY A 126 1.95 6.46 -0.81
C GLY A 126 1.30 7.22 -1.95
N GLN A 127 -0.03 7.29 -2.01
CA GLN A 127 -0.75 7.90 -3.12
C GLN A 127 -0.40 9.39 -3.33
N PRO A 128 -0.38 10.26 -2.30
CA PRO A 128 0.05 11.65 -2.47
C PRO A 128 1.48 11.79 -2.99
N MET A 129 2.40 10.93 -2.52
CA MET A 129 3.79 10.95 -2.97
C MET A 129 3.95 10.45 -4.40
N GLN A 130 3.19 9.44 -4.79
CA GLN A 130 3.17 8.92 -6.15
C GLN A 130 2.68 9.99 -7.14
N ILE A 131 1.57 10.68 -6.83
CA ILE A 131 1.05 11.78 -7.64
C ILE A 131 2.11 12.89 -7.76
N HIS A 132 2.70 13.31 -6.65
CA HIS A 132 3.76 14.32 -6.65
C HIS A 132 4.97 13.89 -7.47
N TYR A 133 5.39 12.63 -7.36
CA TYR A 133 6.54 12.10 -8.09
C TYR A 133 6.30 12.06 -9.60
N LEU A 134 5.13 11.59 -10.05
CA LEU A 134 4.74 11.58 -11.47
C LEU A 134 4.68 13.01 -12.03
N HIS A 135 4.02 13.93 -11.31
CA HIS A 135 3.92 15.33 -11.73
C HIS A 135 5.29 15.99 -11.90
N LYS A 136 6.25 15.68 -11.01
CA LYS A 136 7.62 16.19 -11.11
C LYS A 136 8.39 15.65 -12.32
N HIS A 137 7.93 14.56 -12.94
CA HIS A 137 8.57 13.89 -14.08
C HIS A 137 7.73 14.03 -15.35
N ASP A 138 7.21 15.24 -15.59
CA ASP A 138 6.52 15.66 -16.83
C ASP A 138 5.19 14.92 -17.10
N TYR A 139 4.55 14.35 -16.08
CA TYR A 139 3.15 13.99 -16.18
C TYR A 139 2.29 15.20 -15.76
N ASP A 140 1.32 15.56 -16.58
CA ASP A 140 0.34 16.57 -16.16
C ASP A 140 -0.33 16.17 -14.84
N GLY A 141 -0.62 17.15 -13.97
CA GLY A 141 -1.14 16.89 -12.63
C GLY A 141 -2.48 16.13 -12.62
N ALA A 142 -3.33 16.40 -13.62
CA ALA A 142 -4.58 15.67 -13.79
C ALA A 142 -4.33 14.21 -14.19
N HIS A 143 -3.43 13.97 -15.15
CA HIS A 143 -3.04 12.63 -15.57
C HIS A 143 -2.34 11.86 -14.43
N ALA A 144 -1.42 12.49 -13.70
CA ALA A 144 -0.75 11.87 -12.55
C ALA A 144 -1.76 11.43 -11.48
N SER A 145 -2.71 12.29 -11.14
CA SER A 145 -3.80 11.97 -10.21
C SER A 145 -4.69 10.84 -10.73
N ALA A 146 -5.07 10.90 -12.01
CA ALA A 146 -5.90 9.90 -12.64
C ALA A 146 -5.23 8.50 -12.62
N ILE A 147 -3.95 8.42 -12.98
CA ILE A 147 -3.19 7.17 -13.01
C ILE A 147 -3.20 6.50 -11.63
N ILE A 148 -2.88 7.27 -10.58
CA ILE A 148 -2.81 6.73 -9.22
C ILE A 148 -4.20 6.35 -8.69
N LEU A 149 -5.20 7.21 -8.86
CA LEU A 149 -6.55 6.97 -8.33
C LEU A 149 -7.28 5.82 -9.02
N ILE A 150 -7.15 5.69 -10.34
CA ILE A 150 -7.78 4.57 -11.09
C ILE A 150 -7.19 3.25 -10.60
N ARG A 151 -5.85 3.14 -10.61
CA ARG A 151 -5.19 1.94 -10.12
C ARG A 151 -5.61 1.62 -8.68
N TYR A 152 -5.51 2.58 -7.77
CA TYR A 152 -5.88 2.40 -6.37
C TYR A 152 -7.31 1.87 -6.21
N SER A 153 -8.25 2.42 -6.97
CA SER A 153 -9.66 2.04 -6.88
C SER A 153 -9.93 0.61 -7.38
N VAL A 154 -9.29 0.20 -8.47
CA VAL A 154 -9.40 -1.19 -8.95
C VAL A 154 -8.72 -2.15 -7.98
N ASN A 155 -7.55 -1.79 -7.52
CA ASN A 155 -6.74 -2.62 -6.62
C ASN A 155 -7.45 -2.90 -5.30
N ILE A 156 -8.09 -1.92 -4.67
CA ILE A 156 -8.79 -2.15 -3.38
C ILE A 156 -9.95 -3.13 -3.54
N VAL A 157 -10.65 -3.09 -4.68
CA VAL A 157 -11.72 -4.05 -4.98
C VAL A 157 -11.14 -5.45 -5.21
N CYS A 158 -10.08 -5.57 -6.00
CA CYS A 158 -9.42 -6.85 -6.26
C CYS A 158 -8.80 -7.45 -4.99
N TRP A 159 -8.18 -6.63 -4.15
CA TRP A 159 -7.63 -7.04 -2.85
C TRP A 159 -8.70 -7.64 -1.94
N LEU A 160 -9.85 -6.96 -1.83
CA LEU A 160 -10.98 -7.46 -1.05
C LEU A 160 -11.55 -8.75 -1.65
N LEU A 161 -11.79 -8.80 -2.96
CA LEU A 161 -12.31 -9.99 -3.63
C LEU A 161 -11.41 -11.20 -3.44
N VAL A 162 -10.12 -11.06 -3.75
CA VAL A 162 -9.16 -12.17 -3.61
C VAL A 162 -9.01 -12.55 -2.14
N GLY A 163 -8.86 -11.58 -1.23
CA GLY A 163 -8.70 -11.83 0.19
C GLY A 163 -9.91 -12.53 0.81
N VAL A 164 -11.13 -12.05 0.55
CA VAL A 164 -12.36 -12.68 1.06
C VAL A 164 -12.56 -14.07 0.47
N THR A 165 -12.27 -14.28 -0.81
CA THR A 165 -12.32 -15.60 -1.44
C THR A 165 -11.35 -16.57 -0.77
N LEU A 166 -10.09 -16.14 -0.56
CA LEU A 166 -9.08 -16.97 0.11
C LEU A 166 -9.43 -17.24 1.58
N MET A 167 -9.98 -16.26 2.30
CA MET A 167 -10.51 -16.50 3.67
C MET A 167 -11.61 -17.56 3.68
N GLY A 168 -12.54 -17.51 2.73
CA GLY A 168 -13.61 -18.50 2.60
C GLY A 168 -13.08 -19.89 2.29
N LEU A 169 -12.12 -20.00 1.35
CA LEU A 169 -11.51 -21.27 0.99
C LEU A 169 -10.60 -21.83 2.10
N GLY A 170 -9.86 -20.97 2.80
CA GLY A 170 -8.96 -21.34 3.90
C GLY A 170 -9.62 -21.35 5.28
N ILE A 171 -10.94 -21.26 5.39
CA ILE A 171 -11.63 -21.22 6.69
C ILE A 171 -11.41 -22.48 7.52
N HIS A 172 -11.19 -23.62 6.85
CA HIS A 172 -10.87 -24.88 7.51
C HIS A 172 -9.56 -24.79 8.30
N ALA A 173 -8.55 -24.13 7.76
CA ALA A 173 -7.27 -23.94 8.43
C ALA A 173 -7.39 -23.14 9.73
N LEU A 174 -8.34 -22.21 9.80
CA LEU A 174 -8.65 -21.47 11.03
C LEU A 174 -9.11 -22.41 12.17
N SER A 175 -9.80 -23.50 11.82
CA SER A 175 -10.25 -24.50 12.82
C SER A 175 -9.10 -25.33 13.39
N GLN A 176 -7.96 -25.38 12.71
CA GLN A 176 -6.75 -26.11 13.15
C GLN A 176 -5.97 -25.33 14.22
N ILE A 177 -6.29 -24.06 14.43
CA ILE A 177 -5.69 -23.27 15.53
C ILE A 177 -6.17 -23.86 16.85
N GLY A 178 -5.24 -24.47 17.61
CA GLY A 178 -5.55 -25.19 18.84
C GLY A 178 -6.03 -24.28 19.98
N ASP A 179 -5.58 -23.01 20.01
CA ASP A 179 -6.05 -22.04 20.98
C ASP A 179 -7.33 -21.36 20.52
N ASN A 180 -8.42 -21.60 21.26
CA ASN A 180 -9.72 -21.02 20.98
C ASN A 180 -9.71 -19.48 21.00
N GLY A 181 -8.93 -18.86 21.89
CA GLY A 181 -8.82 -17.41 21.99
C GLY A 181 -8.23 -16.80 20.72
N SER A 182 -7.13 -17.32 20.23
CA SER A 182 -6.46 -16.89 18.99
C SER A 182 -7.36 -17.11 17.77
N ARG A 183 -8.07 -18.24 17.70
CA ARG A 183 -9.01 -18.53 16.62
C ARG A 183 -10.17 -17.53 16.57
N ILE A 184 -10.82 -17.28 17.70
CA ILE A 184 -11.93 -16.33 17.82
C ILE A 184 -11.44 -14.91 17.51
N PHE A 185 -10.26 -14.53 18.02
CA PHE A 185 -9.66 -13.23 17.74
C PHE A 185 -9.45 -13.01 16.24
N LEU A 186 -8.80 -13.95 15.54
CA LEU A 186 -8.55 -13.82 14.10
C LEU A 186 -9.86 -13.77 13.29
N LEU A 187 -10.86 -14.57 13.68
CA LEU A 187 -12.16 -14.58 13.00
C LEU A 187 -12.87 -13.24 13.18
N ILE A 188 -13.04 -12.78 14.43
CA ILE A 188 -13.75 -11.52 14.71
C ILE A 188 -12.99 -10.32 14.14
N ALA A 189 -11.68 -10.23 14.38
CA ALA A 189 -10.85 -9.15 13.87
C ALA A 189 -10.81 -9.14 12.35
N GLY A 190 -10.75 -10.32 11.69
CA GLY A 190 -10.84 -10.44 10.25
C GLY A 190 -12.18 -9.93 9.69
N ILE A 191 -13.31 -10.31 10.28
CA ILE A 191 -14.65 -9.83 9.88
C ILE A 191 -14.77 -8.31 10.08
N VAL A 192 -14.31 -7.80 11.22
CA VAL A 192 -14.30 -6.36 11.51
C VAL A 192 -13.41 -5.63 10.50
N GLY A 193 -12.22 -6.16 10.21
CA GLY A 193 -11.33 -5.62 9.22
C GLY A 193 -11.93 -5.57 7.81
N ILE A 194 -12.57 -6.66 7.36
CA ILE A 194 -13.32 -6.67 6.08
C ILE A 194 -14.38 -5.59 6.08
N THR A 195 -15.19 -5.51 7.15
CA THR A 195 -16.29 -4.54 7.25
C THR A 195 -15.76 -3.10 7.13
N ILE A 196 -14.69 -2.77 7.84
CA ILE A 196 -14.05 -1.46 7.78
C ILE A 196 -13.48 -1.19 6.38
N ASN A 197 -12.80 -2.16 5.78
CA ASN A 197 -12.22 -2.02 4.46
C ASN A 197 -13.26 -1.97 3.33
N LEU A 198 -14.45 -2.56 3.50
CA LEU A 198 -15.57 -2.43 2.58
C LEU A 198 -16.17 -1.02 2.56
N LEU A 199 -16.07 -0.26 3.65
CA LEU A 199 -16.61 1.10 3.71
C LEU A 199 -16.01 2.00 2.62
N LEU A 200 -14.72 1.82 2.30
CA LEU A 200 -14.04 2.65 1.31
C LEU A 200 -14.49 2.34 -0.13
N PRO A 201 -14.43 1.11 -0.68
CA PRO A 201 -14.92 0.84 -2.04
C PRO A 201 -16.43 1.03 -2.18
N VAL A 202 -17.22 0.73 -1.14
CA VAL A 202 -18.67 0.99 -1.15
C VAL A 202 -18.94 2.50 -1.21
N SER A 203 -18.23 3.31 -0.43
CA SER A 203 -18.33 4.77 -0.53
C SER A 203 -17.95 5.28 -1.91
N VAL A 204 -16.89 4.74 -2.49
CA VAL A 204 -16.44 5.03 -3.86
C VAL A 204 -17.51 4.69 -4.89
N LEU A 205 -18.11 3.50 -4.82
CA LEU A 205 -19.20 3.10 -5.71
C LEU A 205 -20.41 4.04 -5.57
N ILE A 206 -20.78 4.37 -4.34
CA ILE A 206 -21.87 5.33 -4.06
C ILE A 206 -21.54 6.70 -4.67
N PHE A 207 -20.29 7.18 -4.53
CA PHE A 207 -19.85 8.44 -5.14
C PHE A 207 -19.93 8.43 -6.67
N VAL A 208 -19.67 7.30 -7.31
CA VAL A 208 -19.74 7.15 -8.77
C VAL A 208 -21.19 7.05 -9.26
N ILE A 209 -22.01 6.21 -8.61
CA ILE A 209 -23.35 5.83 -9.09
C ILE A 209 -24.42 6.83 -8.65
N ALA A 210 -24.33 7.33 -7.41
CA ALA A 210 -25.34 8.17 -6.77
C ALA A 210 -24.82 9.58 -6.43
N PRO A 211 -24.66 10.49 -7.41
CA PRO A 211 -24.08 11.82 -7.17
C PRO A 211 -24.87 12.67 -6.15
N ARG A 212 -26.18 12.46 -6.07
CA ARG A 212 -27.02 13.19 -5.06
C ARG A 212 -26.66 12.75 -3.64
N PHE A 213 -26.46 11.45 -3.42
CA PHE A 213 -26.05 10.90 -2.13
C PHE A 213 -24.61 11.30 -1.80
N ALA A 214 -23.70 11.25 -2.76
CA ALA A 214 -22.32 11.72 -2.63
C ALA A 214 -22.26 13.17 -2.14
N ASN A 215 -23.04 14.06 -2.75
CA ASN A 215 -23.12 15.45 -2.37
C ASN A 215 -23.70 15.63 -0.94
N ALA A 216 -24.72 14.86 -0.57
CA ALA A 216 -25.31 14.90 0.77
C ALA A 216 -24.31 14.42 1.83
N LEU A 217 -23.60 13.31 1.55
CA LEU A 217 -22.57 12.75 2.43
C LEU A 217 -21.37 13.71 2.58
N THR A 218 -20.92 14.33 1.48
CA THR A 218 -19.85 15.34 1.50
C THR A 218 -20.24 16.52 2.39
N LYS A 219 -21.47 17.04 2.26
CA LYS A 219 -21.98 18.11 3.10
C LYS A 219 -22.04 17.70 4.59
N PHE A 220 -22.48 16.46 4.84
CA PHE A 220 -22.55 15.90 6.20
C PHE A 220 -21.16 15.80 6.82
N ILE A 221 -20.17 15.23 6.10
CA ILE A 221 -18.77 15.09 6.58
C ILE A 221 -18.17 16.48 6.88
N VAL A 222 -18.34 17.45 5.99
CA VAL A 222 -17.83 18.80 6.21
C VAL A 222 -18.53 19.44 7.42
N LYS A 223 -19.85 19.26 7.59
CA LYS A 223 -20.60 19.75 8.76
C LYS A 223 -20.10 19.14 10.07
N VAL A 224 -19.84 17.84 10.09
CA VAL A 224 -19.25 17.15 11.25
C VAL A 224 -17.83 17.66 11.51
N GLY A 225 -17.01 17.81 10.48
CA GLY A 225 -15.66 18.37 10.59
C GLY A 225 -15.63 19.80 11.14
N MET A 226 -16.64 20.63 10.80
CA MET A 226 -16.82 21.94 11.42
C MET A 226 -17.16 21.82 12.91
N ARG A 227 -18.08 20.93 13.26
CA ARG A 227 -18.47 20.73 14.66
C ARG A 227 -17.34 20.24 15.54
N LEU A 228 -16.41 19.46 14.95
CA LEU A 228 -15.19 18.99 15.61
C LEU A 228 -14.02 19.97 15.54
N HIS A 229 -14.23 21.20 15.03
CA HIS A 229 -13.20 22.24 14.83
C HIS A 229 -12.02 21.80 13.92
N ILE A 230 -12.17 20.70 13.16
CA ILE A 230 -11.17 20.21 12.21
C ILE A 230 -11.19 21.03 10.92
N VAL A 231 -12.37 21.47 10.48
CA VAL A 231 -12.58 22.27 9.27
C VAL A 231 -12.76 23.73 9.65
N LYS A 232 -11.74 24.55 9.34
CA LYS A 232 -11.74 25.98 9.61
C LYS A 232 -12.50 26.80 8.54
N ASP A 233 -12.49 26.34 7.28
CA ASP A 233 -13.13 27.01 6.15
C ASP A 233 -14.02 26.00 5.41
N PRO A 234 -15.36 26.03 5.64
CA PRO A 234 -16.28 25.07 5.07
C PRO A 234 -16.42 25.21 3.55
N TYR A 235 -16.26 26.41 3.01
CA TYR A 235 -16.37 26.65 1.57
C TYR A 235 -15.19 26.02 0.82
N LYS A 236 -13.96 26.23 1.28
CA LYS A 236 -12.78 25.58 0.71
C LYS A 236 -12.82 24.06 0.84
N ALA A 237 -13.30 23.57 2.00
CA ALA A 237 -13.42 22.11 2.23
C ALA A 237 -14.44 21.48 1.28
N LEU A 238 -15.63 22.09 1.11
CA LEU A 238 -16.65 21.64 0.16
C LEU A 238 -16.15 21.70 -1.28
N LYS A 239 -15.53 22.81 -1.69
CA LYS A 239 -14.95 22.96 -3.04
C LYS A 239 -13.92 21.88 -3.32
N LYS A 240 -13.01 21.62 -2.37
CA LYS A 240 -12.00 20.56 -2.49
C LYS A 240 -12.62 19.16 -2.58
N ALA A 241 -13.62 18.87 -1.75
CA ALA A 241 -14.29 17.57 -1.73
C ALA A 241 -15.08 17.34 -3.02
N TYR A 242 -15.84 18.31 -3.52
CA TYR A 242 -16.54 18.21 -4.80
C TYR A 242 -15.57 18.02 -5.97
N LYS A 243 -14.44 18.73 -5.97
CA LYS A 243 -13.38 18.52 -6.97
C LYS A 243 -12.88 17.09 -6.92
N THR A 244 -12.55 16.55 -5.76
CA THR A 244 -12.09 15.16 -5.61
C THR A 244 -13.11 14.17 -6.15
N VAL A 245 -14.39 14.34 -5.86
CA VAL A 245 -15.48 13.50 -6.38
C VAL A 245 -15.57 13.59 -7.90
N PHE A 246 -15.45 14.79 -8.45
CA PHE A 246 -15.49 15.01 -9.89
C PHE A 246 -14.30 14.37 -10.59
N ASP A 247 -13.08 14.63 -10.13
CA ASP A 247 -11.83 14.06 -10.68
C ASP A 247 -11.91 12.52 -10.66
N PHE A 248 -12.39 11.94 -9.56
CA PHE A 248 -12.58 10.51 -9.43
C PHE A 248 -13.56 9.94 -10.46
N ARG A 249 -14.71 10.59 -10.66
CA ARG A 249 -15.70 10.17 -11.68
C ARG A 249 -15.15 10.27 -13.11
N MET A 250 -14.39 11.33 -13.40
CA MET A 250 -13.74 11.50 -14.70
C MET A 250 -12.71 10.39 -14.95
N CYS A 251 -11.92 10.03 -13.94
CA CYS A 251 -10.97 8.93 -14.01
C CYS A 251 -11.65 7.61 -14.37
N PHE A 252 -12.72 7.26 -13.68
CA PHE A 252 -13.48 6.05 -13.98
C PHE A 252 -14.09 6.05 -15.39
N ARG A 253 -14.66 7.16 -15.84
CA ARG A 253 -15.18 7.29 -17.21
C ARG A 253 -14.08 7.11 -18.25
N THR A 254 -12.88 7.58 -17.99
CA THR A 254 -11.76 7.46 -18.94
C THR A 254 -11.38 6.00 -19.17
N ILE A 255 -11.23 5.21 -18.09
CA ILE A 255 -10.87 3.80 -18.23
C ILE A 255 -12.04 2.93 -18.71
N ALA A 256 -13.29 3.28 -18.33
CA ALA A 256 -14.47 2.57 -18.79
C ALA A 256 -14.67 2.64 -20.31
N LYS A 257 -14.15 3.68 -20.98
CA LYS A 257 -14.12 3.80 -22.44
C LYS A 257 -13.08 2.90 -23.12
N LYS A 258 -12.19 2.27 -22.32
CA LYS A 258 -11.12 1.39 -22.81
C LYS A 258 -11.23 0.01 -22.13
N PRO A 259 -12.23 -0.81 -22.50
CA PRO A 259 -12.60 -2.03 -21.77
C PRO A 259 -11.43 -3.02 -21.65
N TRP A 260 -10.62 -3.17 -22.68
CA TRP A 260 -9.47 -4.07 -22.66
C TRP A 260 -8.43 -3.66 -21.61
N HIS A 261 -8.13 -2.36 -21.48
CA HIS A 261 -7.21 -1.89 -20.43
C HIS A 261 -7.77 -2.16 -19.03
N PHE A 262 -9.08 -2.01 -18.87
CA PHE A 262 -9.75 -2.27 -17.58
C PHE A 262 -9.73 -3.76 -17.23
N ILE A 263 -10.04 -4.64 -18.21
CA ILE A 263 -9.99 -6.10 -18.01
C ILE A 263 -8.56 -6.56 -17.66
N PHE A 264 -7.56 -6.13 -18.44
CA PHE A 264 -6.16 -6.50 -18.16
C PHE A 264 -5.70 -5.97 -16.78
N LEU A 265 -6.11 -4.76 -16.39
CA LEU A 265 -5.80 -4.22 -15.06
C LEU A 265 -6.38 -5.12 -13.96
N ILE A 266 -7.64 -5.53 -14.06
CA ILE A 266 -8.29 -6.43 -13.10
C ILE A 266 -7.57 -7.78 -13.03
N LEU A 267 -7.28 -8.40 -14.19
CA LEU A 267 -6.62 -9.71 -14.23
C LEU A 267 -5.24 -9.67 -13.58
N ILE A 268 -4.45 -8.64 -13.87
CA ILE A 268 -3.11 -8.49 -13.26
C ILE A 268 -3.23 -8.22 -11.76
N SER A 269 -4.19 -7.40 -11.32
CA SER A 269 -4.45 -7.14 -9.91
C SER A 269 -4.86 -8.41 -9.15
N ILE A 270 -5.69 -9.27 -9.76
CA ILE A 270 -6.06 -10.56 -9.15
C ILE A 270 -4.81 -11.44 -8.96
N VAL A 271 -3.96 -11.54 -9.98
CA VAL A 271 -2.69 -12.30 -9.91
C VAL A 271 -1.75 -11.69 -8.86
N GLU A 272 -1.59 -10.35 -8.85
CA GLU A 272 -0.77 -9.65 -7.85
C GLU A 272 -1.20 -10.00 -6.42
N TYR A 273 -2.50 -9.90 -6.13
CA TYR A 273 -3.01 -10.16 -4.78
C TYR A 273 -3.01 -11.64 -4.41
N PHE A 274 -3.29 -12.54 -5.36
CA PHE A 274 -3.13 -13.98 -5.12
C PHE A 274 -1.68 -14.30 -4.73
N LEU A 275 -0.70 -13.82 -5.49
CA LEU A 275 0.72 -14.02 -5.17
C LEU A 275 1.12 -13.36 -3.83
N THR A 276 0.55 -12.19 -3.53
CA THR A 276 0.80 -11.50 -2.25
C THR A 276 0.32 -12.33 -1.07
N PHE A 277 -0.86 -12.93 -1.15
CA PHE A 277 -1.39 -13.79 -0.09
C PHE A 277 -0.72 -15.16 -0.04
N ALA A 278 -0.29 -15.69 -1.18
CA ALA A 278 0.36 -17.00 -1.27
C ALA A 278 1.86 -16.99 -0.92
N LEU A 279 2.53 -15.84 -1.00
CA LEU A 279 3.98 -15.73 -0.77
C LEU A 279 4.45 -16.35 0.56
N PRO A 280 3.76 -16.19 1.72
CA PRO A 280 4.17 -16.83 2.97
C PRO A 280 4.27 -18.35 2.88
N PHE A 281 3.41 -19.00 2.07
CA PHE A 281 3.49 -20.45 1.85
C PHE A 281 4.85 -20.85 1.28
N PHE A 282 5.32 -20.19 0.23
CA PHE A 282 6.62 -20.52 -0.39
C PHE A 282 7.78 -20.26 0.57
N VAL A 283 7.69 -19.19 1.36
CA VAL A 283 8.70 -18.88 2.38
C VAL A 283 8.72 -19.97 3.46
N MET A 284 7.59 -20.37 4.02
CA MET A 284 7.54 -21.41 5.04
C MET A 284 7.94 -22.78 4.47
N LYS A 285 7.53 -23.08 3.23
CA LYS A 285 7.94 -24.32 2.54
C LYS A 285 9.45 -24.39 2.28
N SER A 286 10.14 -23.26 2.26
CA SER A 286 11.60 -23.24 2.22
C SER A 286 12.25 -23.64 3.55
N LEU A 287 11.53 -23.49 4.66
CA LEU A 287 12.02 -23.75 6.01
C LEU A 287 11.62 -25.14 6.55
N THR A 288 10.60 -25.76 5.97
CA THR A 288 10.12 -27.07 6.42
C THR A 288 9.64 -27.95 5.27
N THR A 289 9.87 -29.25 5.38
CA THR A 289 9.36 -30.25 4.46
C THR A 289 7.94 -30.71 4.81
N SER A 290 7.47 -30.43 6.02
CA SER A 290 6.16 -30.87 6.53
C SER A 290 4.97 -30.16 5.86
N LEU A 291 5.19 -29.04 5.19
CA LEU A 291 4.14 -28.26 4.53
C LEU A 291 3.86 -28.81 3.13
N ASP A 292 2.67 -29.30 2.87
CA ASP A 292 2.27 -29.86 1.57
C ASP A 292 1.62 -28.81 0.65
N TRP A 293 1.64 -29.09 -0.66
CA TRP A 293 1.02 -28.21 -1.66
C TRP A 293 -0.49 -28.00 -1.45
N SER A 294 -1.18 -28.99 -0.88
CA SER A 294 -2.60 -28.88 -0.50
C SER A 294 -2.87 -27.74 0.47
N GLN A 295 -1.89 -27.35 1.27
CA GLN A 295 -1.98 -26.30 2.29
C GLN A 295 -1.70 -24.89 1.73
N LEU A 296 -1.42 -24.73 0.43
CA LEU A 296 -1.21 -23.42 -0.20
C LEU A 296 -2.39 -22.47 0.04
N ILE A 297 -3.60 -22.97 -0.18
CA ILE A 297 -4.82 -22.17 -0.01
C ILE A 297 -5.08 -21.87 1.47
N ASP A 298 -4.78 -22.84 2.35
CA ASP A 298 -4.89 -22.66 3.80
C ASP A 298 -3.98 -21.53 4.30
N VAL A 299 -2.71 -21.56 3.92
CA VAL A 299 -1.75 -20.51 4.29
C VAL A 299 -2.15 -19.16 3.68
N ALA A 300 -2.58 -19.13 2.43
CA ALA A 300 -3.03 -17.89 1.79
C ALA A 300 -4.30 -17.33 2.47
N GLY A 301 -5.23 -18.20 2.87
CA GLY A 301 -6.43 -17.83 3.62
C GLY A 301 -6.09 -17.30 5.03
N LEU A 302 -5.20 -17.97 5.75
CA LEU A 302 -4.72 -17.52 7.06
C LEU A 302 -3.99 -16.17 6.96
N ASN A 303 -3.20 -15.97 5.89
CA ASN A 303 -2.58 -14.67 5.63
C ASN A 303 -3.63 -13.58 5.35
N ALA A 304 -4.70 -13.90 4.62
CA ALA A 304 -5.80 -12.97 4.40
C ALA A 304 -6.52 -12.62 5.72
N PHE A 305 -6.84 -13.61 6.59
CA PHE A 305 -7.36 -13.36 7.92
C PHE A 305 -6.48 -12.42 8.72
N SER A 306 -5.17 -12.70 8.80
CA SER A 306 -4.21 -11.87 9.52
C SER A 306 -4.15 -10.45 8.96
N THR A 307 -4.13 -10.31 7.62
CA THR A 307 -4.07 -9.01 6.94
C THR A 307 -5.30 -8.16 7.24
N PHE A 308 -6.50 -8.74 7.15
CA PHE A 308 -7.72 -8.00 7.48
C PHE A 308 -7.84 -7.71 8.98
N ALA A 309 -7.44 -8.65 9.84
CA ALA A 309 -7.49 -8.48 11.29
C ALA A 309 -6.66 -7.29 11.79
N VAL A 310 -5.57 -6.92 11.08
CA VAL A 310 -4.68 -5.82 11.50
C VAL A 310 -4.82 -4.57 10.65
N SER A 311 -5.63 -4.59 9.61
CA SER A 311 -5.74 -3.49 8.63
C SER A 311 -6.22 -2.16 9.23
N PHE A 312 -6.89 -2.19 10.38
CA PHE A 312 -7.36 -1.01 11.10
C PHE A 312 -6.38 -0.51 12.17
N ILE A 313 -5.25 -1.20 12.39
CA ILE A 313 -4.25 -0.78 13.37
C ILE A 313 -3.45 0.41 12.81
N PRO A 314 -3.38 1.55 13.52
CA PRO A 314 -2.75 2.77 13.01
C PRO A 314 -1.21 2.74 13.11
N THR A 315 -0.60 1.57 12.97
CA THR A 315 0.86 1.46 12.94
C THR A 315 1.38 1.54 11.50
N PRO A 316 2.57 2.10 11.28
CA PRO A 316 3.20 2.14 9.97
C PRO A 316 3.38 0.73 9.40
N GLY A 317 2.78 0.48 8.22
CA GLY A 317 2.82 -0.82 7.56
C GLY A 317 2.26 -1.98 8.39
N ASN A 318 1.34 -1.69 9.34
CA ASN A 318 0.75 -2.64 10.30
C ASN A 318 1.81 -3.41 11.13
N ALA A 319 3.00 -2.79 11.34
CA ALA A 319 4.08 -3.43 12.08
C ALA A 319 3.67 -3.75 13.53
N GLY A 320 4.12 -4.87 14.03
CA GLY A 320 3.73 -5.47 15.32
C GLY A 320 2.47 -6.33 15.19
N GLY A 321 1.37 -5.75 14.72
CA GLY A 321 0.11 -6.48 14.55
C GLY A 321 0.21 -7.60 13.51
N MET A 322 0.87 -7.31 12.38
CA MET A 322 1.02 -8.28 11.29
C MET A 322 1.93 -9.45 11.69
N GLU A 323 3.03 -9.18 12.36
CA GLU A 323 3.96 -10.20 12.84
C GLU A 323 3.27 -11.13 13.86
N ILE A 324 2.53 -10.58 14.83
CA ILE A 324 1.82 -11.35 15.84
C ILE A 324 0.70 -12.18 15.22
N SER A 325 -0.21 -11.53 14.46
CA SER A 325 -1.39 -12.22 13.91
C SER A 325 -1.01 -13.31 12.91
N SER A 326 -0.01 -13.05 12.03
CA SER A 326 0.45 -14.03 11.06
C SER A 326 1.21 -15.19 11.72
N SER A 327 2.01 -14.92 12.76
CA SER A 327 2.70 -15.99 13.50
C SER A 327 1.72 -16.90 14.22
N LEU A 328 0.67 -16.33 14.85
CA LEU A 328 -0.41 -17.11 15.47
C LEU A 328 -1.15 -17.97 14.44
N ALA A 329 -1.50 -17.38 13.30
CA ALA A 329 -2.22 -18.07 12.24
C ALA A 329 -1.39 -19.20 11.62
N PHE A 330 -0.14 -18.94 11.24
CA PHE A 330 0.71 -19.90 10.56
C PHE A 330 1.23 -21.02 11.47
N ASN A 331 1.28 -20.79 12.79
CA ASN A 331 1.65 -21.84 13.74
C ASN A 331 0.68 -23.04 13.72
N ALA A 332 -0.56 -22.85 13.22
CA ALA A 332 -1.52 -23.94 13.06
C ALA A 332 -1.11 -24.93 11.95
N VAL A 333 -0.43 -24.47 10.90
CA VAL A 333 -0.07 -25.29 9.72
C VAL A 333 1.42 -25.57 9.62
N ALA A 334 2.26 -24.75 10.23
CA ALA A 334 3.71 -24.87 10.21
C ALA A 334 4.31 -24.56 11.61
N PRO A 335 4.02 -25.37 12.64
CA PRO A 335 4.52 -25.16 13.98
C PRO A 335 6.06 -25.24 13.99
N GLY A 336 6.70 -24.43 14.86
CA GLY A 336 8.16 -24.34 14.98
C GLY A 336 8.85 -23.42 13.98
N VAL A 337 8.32 -23.28 12.74
CA VAL A 337 8.91 -22.43 11.70
C VAL A 337 8.08 -21.18 11.38
N ALA A 338 6.85 -21.07 11.87
CA ALA A 338 5.92 -19.98 11.57
C ALA A 338 6.51 -18.60 11.81
N VAL A 339 7.14 -18.39 12.97
CA VAL A 339 7.75 -17.11 13.36
C VAL A 339 8.85 -16.72 12.38
N TYR A 340 9.78 -17.64 12.07
CA TYR A 340 10.87 -17.37 11.12
C TYR A 340 10.34 -17.16 9.70
N GLY A 341 9.32 -17.91 9.29
CA GLY A 341 8.63 -17.74 8.03
C GLY A 341 8.04 -16.33 7.89
N VAL A 342 7.37 -15.83 8.94
CA VAL A 342 6.83 -14.47 8.98
C VAL A 342 7.95 -13.43 8.86
N LEU A 343 9.10 -13.66 9.53
CA LEU A 343 10.24 -12.74 9.48
C LEU A 343 10.83 -12.60 8.09
N ILE A 344 11.11 -13.73 7.44
CA ILE A 344 11.66 -13.75 6.07
C ILE A 344 10.65 -13.17 5.09
N TRP A 345 9.37 -13.50 5.24
CA TRP A 345 8.31 -12.91 4.44
C TRP A 345 8.23 -11.39 4.60
N ARG A 346 8.29 -10.87 5.84
CA ARG A 346 8.30 -9.43 6.12
C ARG A 346 9.58 -8.76 5.60
N LEU A 347 10.72 -9.45 5.60
CA LEU A 347 11.93 -8.95 4.97
C LEU A 347 11.66 -8.65 3.47
N PHE A 348 11.03 -9.56 2.76
CA PHE A 348 10.75 -9.42 1.32
C PHE A 348 9.62 -8.44 1.01
N THR A 349 8.60 -8.34 1.87
CA THR A 349 7.38 -7.55 1.58
C THR A 349 7.32 -6.20 2.27
N TYR A 350 8.14 -5.96 3.30
CA TYR A 350 8.09 -4.75 4.11
C TYR A 350 9.46 -4.08 4.24
N TYR A 351 10.43 -4.75 4.87
CA TYR A 351 11.71 -4.11 5.20
C TYR A 351 12.53 -3.71 3.98
N ILE A 352 12.51 -4.51 2.91
CA ILE A 352 13.24 -4.20 1.68
C ILE A 352 12.73 -2.92 1.01
N PHE A 353 11.42 -2.64 1.09
CA PHE A 353 10.85 -1.40 0.54
C PHE A 353 11.21 -0.18 1.38
N ILE A 354 11.31 -0.34 2.71
CA ILE A 354 11.79 0.73 3.60
C ILE A 354 13.24 1.07 3.26
N ILE A 355 14.11 0.06 3.19
CA ILE A 355 15.53 0.23 2.86
C ILE A 355 15.68 0.89 1.48
N THR A 356 14.99 0.35 0.47
CA THR A 356 15.04 0.89 -0.89
C THR A 356 14.53 2.34 -0.94
N GLY A 357 13.45 2.66 -0.24
CA GLY A 357 12.90 4.00 -0.19
C GLY A 357 13.83 5.00 0.51
N ILE A 358 14.50 4.60 1.58
CA ILE A 358 15.54 5.41 2.24
C ILE A 358 16.69 5.70 1.25
N VAL A 359 17.22 4.67 0.57
CA VAL A 359 18.29 4.82 -0.41
C VAL A 359 17.89 5.76 -1.54
N LEU A 360 16.69 5.58 -2.11
CA LEU A 360 16.18 6.46 -3.17
C LEU A 360 16.03 7.90 -2.70
N THR A 361 15.52 8.11 -1.49
CA THR A 361 15.32 9.45 -0.91
C THR A 361 16.66 10.15 -0.66
N ILE A 362 17.64 9.45 -0.07
CA ILE A 362 18.98 9.96 0.18
C ILE A 362 19.66 10.34 -1.16
N ARG A 363 19.59 9.45 -2.15
CA ARG A 363 20.14 9.70 -3.50
C ARG A 363 19.54 10.96 -4.13
N ASP A 364 18.23 11.15 -4.01
CA ASP A 364 17.55 12.34 -4.57
C ASP A 364 17.97 13.62 -3.84
N VAL A 365 18.18 13.58 -2.52
CA VAL A 365 18.69 14.71 -1.74
C VAL A 365 20.11 15.07 -2.15
N ILE A 366 21.01 14.09 -2.25
CA ILE A 366 22.39 14.29 -2.66
C ILE A 366 22.44 14.88 -4.09
N LYS A 367 21.68 14.32 -5.03
CA LYS A 367 21.62 14.82 -6.41
C LYS A 367 21.20 16.29 -6.46
N LYS A 368 20.18 16.68 -5.68
CA LYS A 368 19.74 18.09 -5.58
C LYS A 368 20.84 18.99 -5.01
N ALA A 369 21.52 18.57 -3.96
CA ALA A 369 22.60 19.33 -3.32
C ALA A 369 23.77 19.56 -4.31
N VAL A 370 24.14 18.54 -5.07
CA VAL A 370 25.21 18.63 -6.08
C VAL A 370 24.83 19.59 -7.22
N ILE A 371 23.59 19.50 -7.73
CA ILE A 371 23.10 20.41 -8.80
C ILE A 371 23.13 21.86 -8.30
N SER A 372 22.53 22.13 -7.14
CA SER A 372 22.50 23.48 -6.54
C SER A 372 23.91 24.04 -6.28
N SER A 373 24.87 23.20 -5.88
CA SER A 373 26.25 23.65 -5.69
C SER A 373 26.96 23.99 -7.01
N ARG A 374 26.64 23.25 -8.09
CA ARG A 374 27.17 23.52 -9.44
C ARG A 374 26.60 24.82 -10.03
N GLU A 375 25.30 25.06 -9.82
CA GLU A 375 24.63 26.29 -10.26
C GLU A 375 25.22 27.52 -9.56
N ARG A 376 25.39 27.50 -8.25
CA ARG A 376 26.05 28.57 -7.48
C ARG A 376 27.49 28.84 -7.92
N LYS A 377 28.24 27.79 -8.29
CA LYS A 377 29.61 27.96 -8.82
C LYS A 377 29.61 28.62 -10.20
N LYS A 378 28.63 28.27 -11.05
CA LYS A 378 28.48 28.91 -12.37
C LYS A 378 28.12 30.38 -12.25
N GLU A 379 27.16 30.73 -11.37
CA GLU A 379 26.77 32.11 -11.08
C GLU A 379 28.00 32.95 -10.62
N LYS A 380 28.76 32.46 -9.63
CA LYS A 380 29.95 33.14 -9.13
C LYS A 380 31.04 33.31 -10.18
N ASN A 381 31.18 32.37 -11.13
CA ASN A 381 32.15 32.50 -12.21
C ASN A 381 31.69 33.50 -13.28
N LEU A 382 30.40 33.62 -13.54
CA LEU A 382 29.83 34.64 -14.44
C LEU A 382 29.96 36.05 -13.85
N GLU A 383 29.73 36.22 -12.56
CA GLU A 383 29.92 37.49 -11.85
C GLU A 383 31.41 37.95 -11.88
N LYS A 384 32.36 37.02 -11.76
CA LYS A 384 33.82 37.32 -11.87
C LYS A 384 34.29 37.68 -13.27
N ASN A 385 33.60 37.23 -14.31
CA ASN A 385 34.00 37.52 -15.70
C ASN A 385 33.34 38.80 -16.25
N ASN A 386 32.32 39.33 -15.59
CA ASN A 386 31.59 40.52 -15.99
C ASN A 386 31.94 41.78 -15.14
N GLY A 387 32.84 41.69 -14.17
CA GLY A 387 33.38 42.79 -13.39
C GLY A 387 34.90 42.95 -13.63
#